data_bf6d66ff7c367461a9bed4586c01b0d6
#
_entry.id   bf6d66ff7c367461a9bed4586c01b0d6
#
_cell.length_a   1.000
_cell.length_b   1.000
_cell.length_c   1.000
_cell.angle_alpha   90.00
_cell.angle_beta   90.00
_cell.angle_gamma   90.00
#
_symmetry.space_group_name_H-M   'P 1'
#
loop_
_entity.id
_entity.type
_entity.pdbx_description
1 polymer ?
#
loop_
_entity_poly.entity_id
_entity_poly.type
_entity_poly.pdbx_seq_one_letter_code
_entity_poly.pdbx_strand_id
1 'polypeptide(L)'
;MKDETDTPGLVGWASPRVLDRSTVSRDVTVAPGMCGTGLFVGQLGDWTWEAVSALCGVDVFAAKNRQGQPVYLSFYYFRIRAGRRFHVGALNFGDRLRVTSGLFNYGSESVLALHTVRRQDSNTPADEGPFDPEAFYTGKDEDCLYVENFNRWISRGRTASNEDLVRSSPPDFHYAALPRLPAPHSPRADYRNARTHRTFLDGEPPGRLPTGPTRLTYAVDATRDINGVGLLYFASYFSITDWALLRHWRRLGRNVRDFMRRTVLDQRMCYLGNADPEAELAIEVTGWVRPGTPHDEIVTVVLENTGTGQVIAVSTLHVTTEGTQ
;
A
#
# COMPACT_ATOMS: atom_id res chain seq x y z
N MET A 1 48.48 -8.15 -7.61
CA MET A 1 47.08 -8.07 -8.05
C MET A 1 46.28 -8.41 -6.80
N LYS A 2 45.83 -7.37 -6.07
CA LYS A 2 45.10 -7.57 -4.80
C LYS A 2 43.64 -7.68 -5.18
N ASP A 3 42.98 -8.76 -4.70
CA ASP A 3 41.54 -8.97 -4.73
C ASP A 3 40.82 -7.70 -4.24
N GLU A 4 39.93 -7.20 -5.05
CA GLU A 4 38.90 -6.27 -4.61
C GLU A 4 38.00 -7.05 -3.65
N THR A 5 38.22 -6.84 -2.39
CA THR A 5 37.36 -7.33 -1.31
C THR A 5 35.96 -6.78 -1.56
N ASP A 6 35.04 -7.69 -1.80
CA ASP A 6 33.60 -7.48 -1.83
C ASP A 6 33.16 -6.85 -0.49
N THR A 7 33.19 -5.53 -0.43
CA THR A 7 32.70 -4.78 0.72
C THR A 7 31.18 -5.01 0.75
N PRO A 8 30.60 -5.57 1.82
CA PRO A 8 29.16 -5.71 1.91
C PRO A 8 28.53 -4.35 1.61
N GLY A 9 27.78 -4.28 0.53
CA GLY A 9 27.18 -3.04 0.08
C GLY A 9 26.49 -2.36 1.26
N LEU A 10 26.93 -1.16 1.60
CA LEU A 10 26.23 -0.30 2.54
C LEU A 10 24.76 -0.29 2.19
N VAL A 11 23.89 -0.42 3.22
CA VAL A 11 22.45 -0.23 3.08
C VAL A 11 22.24 1.18 2.50
N GLY A 12 22.32 1.27 1.18
CA GLY A 12 22.24 2.50 0.43
C GLY A 12 20.90 2.53 -0.30
N TRP A 13 20.27 3.66 -0.27
CA TRP A 13 19.15 4.01 -1.13
C TRP A 13 19.65 3.96 -2.59
N ALA A 14 19.59 2.78 -3.20
CA ALA A 14 19.98 2.64 -4.60
C ALA A 14 18.94 3.37 -5.44
N SER A 15 19.37 4.39 -6.16
CA SER A 15 18.52 5.08 -7.14
C SER A 15 17.94 4.06 -8.11
N PRO A 16 16.67 4.20 -8.51
CA PRO A 16 16.07 3.27 -9.45
C PRO A 16 16.80 3.33 -10.80
N ARG A 17 17.09 2.17 -11.37
CA ARG A 17 17.60 2.04 -12.73
C ARG A 17 16.42 2.12 -13.69
N VAL A 18 16.42 3.08 -14.58
CA VAL A 18 15.41 3.21 -15.65
C VAL A 18 15.68 2.14 -16.71
N LEU A 19 14.70 1.28 -16.98
CA LEU A 19 14.78 0.22 -17.99
C LEU A 19 14.17 0.69 -19.31
N ASP A 20 13.05 1.42 -19.24
CA ASP A 20 12.42 2.05 -20.40
C ASP A 20 11.61 3.29 -19.97
N ARG A 21 10.77 3.84 -20.86
CA ARG A 21 9.96 5.05 -20.59
C ARG A 21 8.91 4.91 -19.49
N SER A 22 8.64 3.70 -19.00
CA SER A 22 7.58 3.40 -18.02
C SER A 22 8.01 2.45 -16.93
N THR A 23 9.24 1.93 -16.98
CA THR A 23 9.72 0.88 -16.09
C THR A 23 11.01 1.27 -15.40
N VAL A 24 11.04 1.08 -14.10
CA VAL A 24 12.27 1.17 -13.30
C VAL A 24 12.47 -0.12 -12.51
N SER A 25 13.73 -0.45 -12.22
CA SER A 25 14.10 -1.56 -11.35
C SER A 25 15.09 -1.10 -10.29
N ARG A 26 15.06 -1.74 -9.13
CA ARG A 26 16.04 -1.54 -8.05
C ARG A 26 16.29 -2.82 -7.30
N ASP A 27 17.49 -2.93 -6.77
CA ASP A 27 17.88 -3.96 -5.83
C ASP A 27 17.95 -3.34 -4.43
N VAL A 28 17.36 -4.02 -3.44
CA VAL A 28 17.19 -3.51 -2.08
C VAL A 28 17.62 -4.59 -1.10
N THR A 29 18.38 -4.19 -0.07
CA THR A 29 18.61 -5.03 1.12
C THR A 29 17.63 -4.61 2.20
N VAL A 30 16.86 -5.57 2.72
CA VAL A 30 15.85 -5.31 3.76
C VAL A 30 16.54 -4.88 5.05
N ALA A 31 16.28 -3.64 5.44
CA ALA A 31 16.73 -3.07 6.71
C ALA A 31 15.70 -3.31 7.83
N PRO A 32 16.09 -3.22 9.13
CA PRO A 32 15.15 -3.34 10.25
C PRO A 32 13.94 -2.42 10.15
N GLY A 33 14.11 -1.18 9.65
CA GLY A 33 13.04 -0.21 9.43
C GLY A 33 12.07 -0.55 8.29
N MET A 34 12.27 -1.68 7.59
CA MET A 34 11.37 -2.16 6.53
C MET A 34 10.53 -3.36 7.00
N CYS A 35 10.79 -3.93 8.17
CA CYS A 35 10.09 -5.12 8.65
C CYS A 35 8.84 -4.76 9.44
N GLY A 36 7.69 -5.21 8.95
CA GLY A 36 6.36 -4.91 9.48
C GLY A 36 5.48 -4.24 8.43
N THR A 37 4.17 -4.49 8.49
CA THR A 37 3.24 -4.09 7.42
C THR A 37 3.29 -2.59 7.13
N GLY A 38 3.11 -1.74 8.14
CA GLY A 38 3.11 -0.29 7.94
C GLY A 38 4.46 0.26 7.47
N LEU A 39 5.57 -0.30 7.99
CA LEU A 39 6.92 0.13 7.62
C LEU A 39 7.23 -0.22 6.15
N PHE A 40 6.91 -1.45 5.73
CA PHE A 40 7.16 -1.89 4.36
C PHE A 40 6.25 -1.16 3.36
N VAL A 41 4.98 -0.92 3.73
CA VAL A 41 4.06 -0.11 2.92
C VAL A 41 4.58 1.30 2.74
N GLY A 42 5.14 1.91 3.80
CA GLY A 42 5.81 3.21 3.70
C GLY A 42 6.92 3.20 2.66
N GLN A 43 7.76 2.18 2.71
CA GLN A 43 8.86 2.00 1.75
C GLN A 43 8.37 1.80 0.30
N LEU A 44 7.28 1.04 0.10
CA LEU A 44 6.64 0.90 -1.22
C LEU A 44 6.13 2.23 -1.76
N GLY A 45 5.64 3.10 -0.87
CA GLY A 45 5.24 4.46 -1.22
C GLY A 45 6.41 5.32 -1.68
N ASP A 46 7.51 5.30 -0.94
CA ASP A 46 8.73 6.02 -1.31
C ASP A 46 9.25 5.54 -2.68
N TRP A 47 9.28 4.24 -2.92
CA TRP A 47 9.67 3.68 -4.22
C TRP A 47 8.73 4.10 -5.36
N THR A 48 7.43 4.26 -5.07
CA THR A 48 6.47 4.81 -6.04
C THR A 48 6.82 6.25 -6.38
N TRP A 49 7.10 7.09 -5.39
CA TRP A 49 7.43 8.49 -5.60
C TRP A 49 8.75 8.67 -6.36
N GLU A 50 9.76 7.88 -6.03
CA GLU A 50 11.03 7.88 -6.76
C GLU A 50 10.85 7.41 -8.22
N ALA A 51 10.02 6.40 -8.47
CA ALA A 51 9.70 5.96 -9.83
C ALA A 51 8.99 7.07 -10.63
N VAL A 52 8.05 7.80 -10.00
CA VAL A 52 7.38 8.94 -10.62
C VAL A 52 8.39 10.06 -10.92
N SER A 53 9.30 10.37 -10.00
CA SER A 53 10.35 11.36 -10.25
C SER A 53 11.23 10.96 -11.42
N ALA A 54 11.67 9.71 -11.46
CA ALA A 54 12.57 9.20 -12.50
C ALA A 54 11.94 9.17 -13.92
N LEU A 55 10.64 8.85 -14.01
CA LEU A 55 9.96 8.60 -15.29
C LEU A 55 9.11 9.79 -15.76
N CYS A 56 8.65 10.65 -14.86
CA CYS A 56 7.77 11.77 -15.20
C CYS A 56 8.47 13.15 -15.14
N GLY A 57 9.75 13.19 -14.79
CA GLY A 57 10.54 14.42 -14.82
C GLY A 57 10.17 15.45 -13.76
N VAL A 58 9.42 15.07 -12.73
CA VAL A 58 8.99 15.92 -11.62
C VAL A 58 9.73 15.55 -10.35
N ASP A 59 10.22 16.50 -9.58
CA ASP A 59 10.68 16.25 -8.22
C ASP A 59 9.47 16.11 -7.29
N VAL A 60 9.06 14.86 -7.01
CA VAL A 60 7.88 14.56 -6.19
C VAL A 60 8.03 15.13 -4.77
N PHE A 61 9.26 15.24 -4.25
CA PHE A 61 9.51 15.67 -2.88
C PHE A 61 9.46 17.20 -2.70
N ALA A 62 9.61 17.96 -3.80
CA ALA A 62 9.60 19.43 -3.80
C ALA A 62 8.55 20.03 -4.76
N ALA A 63 7.61 19.22 -5.22
CA ALA A 63 6.63 19.60 -6.24
C ALA A 63 5.74 20.77 -5.80
N LYS A 64 5.46 21.69 -6.73
CA LYS A 64 4.57 22.84 -6.53
C LYS A 64 3.60 22.98 -7.69
N ASN A 65 2.40 23.49 -7.41
CA ASN A 65 1.45 23.84 -8.45
C ASN A 65 1.83 25.18 -9.14
N ARG A 66 1.03 25.60 -10.14
CA ARG A 66 1.26 26.85 -10.88
C ARG A 66 1.21 28.11 -10.00
N GLN A 67 0.59 28.03 -8.83
CA GLN A 67 0.51 29.10 -7.83
C GLN A 67 1.70 29.07 -6.84
N GLY A 68 2.66 28.15 -7.00
CA GLY A 68 3.79 27.98 -6.11
C GLY A 68 3.47 27.28 -4.79
N GLN A 69 2.27 26.74 -4.62
CA GLN A 69 1.87 26.00 -3.41
C GLN A 69 2.41 24.57 -3.48
N PRO A 70 2.86 23.99 -2.34
CA PRO A 70 3.26 22.60 -2.28
C PRO A 70 2.12 21.66 -2.71
N VAL A 71 2.48 20.65 -3.49
CA VAL A 71 1.58 19.57 -3.88
C VAL A 71 2.19 18.22 -3.50
N TYR A 72 1.33 17.27 -3.20
CA TYR A 72 1.72 15.95 -2.72
C TYR A 72 1.10 14.88 -3.60
N LEU A 73 1.88 13.86 -3.94
CA LEU A 73 1.38 12.68 -4.64
C LEU A 73 0.76 11.73 -3.61
N SER A 74 -0.56 11.78 -3.44
CA SER A 74 -1.30 11.04 -2.42
C SER A 74 -1.86 9.73 -2.96
N PHE A 75 -1.90 8.70 -2.11
CA PHE A 75 -2.51 7.42 -2.45
C PHE A 75 -4.04 7.50 -2.34
N TYR A 76 -4.73 6.92 -3.32
CA TYR A 76 -6.18 6.78 -3.38
C TYR A 76 -6.63 5.33 -3.28
N TYR A 77 -5.77 4.42 -3.76
CA TYR A 77 -5.98 2.99 -3.68
C TYR A 77 -4.62 2.30 -3.55
N PHE A 78 -4.60 1.25 -2.77
CA PHE A 78 -3.42 0.43 -2.57
C PHE A 78 -3.84 -1.04 -2.43
N ARG A 79 -3.17 -1.93 -3.13
CA ARG A 79 -3.39 -3.37 -3.02
C ARG A 79 -2.07 -4.11 -2.94
N ILE A 80 -1.98 -5.06 -2.02
CA ILE A 80 -0.87 -5.98 -1.91
C ILE A 80 -1.43 -7.39 -2.05
N ARG A 81 -0.99 -8.12 -3.07
CA ARG A 81 -1.22 -9.56 -3.22
C ARG A 81 0.07 -10.30 -2.94
N ALA A 82 0.00 -11.32 -2.11
CA ALA A 82 1.15 -12.09 -1.64
C ALA A 82 0.92 -13.59 -1.86
N GLY A 83 2.01 -14.33 -2.02
CA GLY A 83 2.01 -15.77 -1.91
C GLY A 83 2.16 -16.23 -0.46
N ARG A 84 1.97 -17.52 -0.22
CA ARG A 84 2.22 -18.11 1.10
C ARG A 84 3.70 -18.17 1.45
N ARG A 85 4.57 -18.32 0.44
CA ARG A 85 6.02 -18.37 0.62
C ARG A 85 6.67 -17.00 0.74
N PHE A 86 6.07 -15.99 0.07
CA PHE A 86 6.59 -14.63 0.13
C PHE A 86 5.46 -13.63 0.38
N HIS A 87 5.45 -13.08 1.59
CA HIS A 87 4.51 -12.08 2.09
C HIS A 87 5.25 -11.10 3.00
N VAL A 88 4.63 -9.97 3.31
CA VAL A 88 5.28 -8.90 4.10
C VAL A 88 5.79 -9.40 5.46
N GLY A 89 5.03 -10.29 6.12
CA GLY A 89 5.45 -10.88 7.40
C GLY A 89 6.58 -11.91 7.30
N ALA A 90 6.98 -12.32 6.08
CA ALA A 90 8.11 -13.24 5.86
C ALA A 90 9.44 -12.52 5.55
N LEU A 91 9.43 -11.18 5.55
CA LEU A 91 10.64 -10.39 5.33
C LEU A 91 11.56 -10.45 6.55
N ASN A 92 12.84 -10.73 6.29
CA ASN A 92 13.90 -10.76 7.29
C ASN A 92 14.97 -9.72 6.98
N PHE A 93 15.69 -9.30 8.01
CA PHE A 93 16.82 -8.42 7.86
C PHE A 93 17.89 -9.07 6.96
N GLY A 94 18.39 -8.30 6.01
CA GLY A 94 19.39 -8.77 5.06
C GLY A 94 18.82 -9.49 3.83
N ASP A 95 17.50 -9.77 3.76
CA ASP A 95 16.87 -10.27 2.53
C ASP A 95 17.22 -9.32 1.38
N ARG A 96 17.65 -9.87 0.25
CA ARG A 96 17.88 -9.11 -0.98
C ARG A 96 16.63 -9.18 -1.82
N LEU A 97 16.10 -8.03 -2.19
CA LEU A 97 14.89 -7.90 -2.99
C LEU A 97 15.19 -7.21 -4.30
N ARG A 98 14.54 -7.66 -5.36
CA ARG A 98 14.38 -6.89 -6.60
C ARG A 98 12.96 -6.35 -6.65
N VAL A 99 12.87 -5.04 -6.90
CA VAL A 99 11.61 -4.32 -7.08
C VAL A 99 11.58 -3.77 -8.50
N THR A 100 10.67 -4.30 -9.31
CA THR A 100 10.43 -3.79 -10.66
C THR A 100 9.11 -3.04 -10.67
N SER A 101 9.13 -1.79 -11.10
CA SER A 101 7.99 -0.86 -11.04
C SER A 101 7.61 -0.39 -12.43
N GLY A 102 6.34 -0.57 -12.80
CA GLY A 102 5.74 -0.04 -14.01
C GLY A 102 4.79 1.11 -13.70
N LEU A 103 4.90 2.23 -14.42
CA LEU A 103 4.00 3.38 -14.29
C LEU A 103 3.08 3.51 -15.50
N PHE A 104 1.82 3.88 -15.22
CA PHE A 104 0.75 4.00 -16.22
C PHE A 104 0.02 5.33 -16.10
N ASN A 105 -0.30 5.90 -17.27
CA ASN A 105 -1.02 7.16 -17.41
C ASN A 105 -2.48 7.05 -16.98
N TYR A 106 -2.89 7.93 -16.07
CA TYR A 106 -4.29 8.10 -15.63
C TYR A 106 -4.77 9.55 -15.73
N GLY A 107 -4.14 10.35 -16.59
CA GLY A 107 -4.45 11.77 -16.82
C GLY A 107 -3.52 12.72 -16.06
N SER A 108 -3.77 14.02 -16.22
CA SER A 108 -2.89 15.08 -15.74
C SER A 108 -2.74 15.20 -14.23
N GLU A 109 -3.56 14.49 -13.46
CA GLU A 109 -3.56 14.57 -12.00
C GLU A 109 -3.24 13.23 -11.33
N SER A 110 -3.04 12.15 -12.10
CA SER A 110 -3.03 10.80 -11.53
C SER A 110 -2.06 9.87 -12.25
N VAL A 111 -1.52 8.93 -11.50
CA VAL A 111 -0.65 7.87 -12.00
C VAL A 111 -0.99 6.55 -11.29
N LEU A 112 -0.96 5.45 -12.02
CA LEU A 112 -1.01 4.10 -11.47
C LEU A 112 0.41 3.53 -11.47
N ALA A 113 0.81 2.96 -10.34
CA ALA A 113 2.05 2.21 -10.22
C ALA A 113 1.76 0.75 -9.91
N LEU A 114 2.46 -0.14 -10.58
CA LEU A 114 2.46 -1.57 -10.35
C LEU A 114 3.88 -1.99 -9.96
N HIS A 115 4.03 -2.76 -8.89
CA HIS A 115 5.32 -3.27 -8.47
C HIS A 115 5.29 -4.79 -8.34
N THR A 116 6.30 -5.45 -8.86
CA THR A 116 6.64 -6.82 -8.49
C THR A 116 7.84 -6.77 -7.55
N VAL A 117 7.73 -7.47 -6.41
CA VAL A 117 8.82 -7.59 -5.44
C VAL A 117 9.17 -9.06 -5.31
N ARG A 118 10.43 -9.41 -5.54
CA ARG A 118 10.94 -10.78 -5.48
C ARG A 118 12.19 -10.86 -4.62
N ARG A 119 12.39 -11.96 -3.91
CA ARG A 119 13.71 -12.24 -3.35
C ARG A 119 14.73 -12.44 -4.47
N GLN A 120 15.90 -11.87 -4.31
CA GLN A 120 17.04 -12.15 -5.16
C GLN A 120 17.85 -13.30 -4.58
N ASP A 121 18.03 -14.33 -5.37
CA ASP A 121 19.09 -15.31 -5.19
C ASP A 121 20.13 -15.16 -6.31
N SER A 122 21.23 -15.92 -6.24
CA SER A 122 22.29 -15.90 -7.25
C SER A 122 21.83 -16.32 -8.65
N ASN A 123 20.65 -16.92 -8.78
CA ASN A 123 20.09 -17.45 -10.03
C ASN A 123 18.92 -16.62 -10.55
N THR A 124 18.50 -15.55 -9.83
CA THR A 124 17.39 -14.71 -10.28
C THR A 124 17.82 -13.91 -11.53
N PRO A 125 17.21 -14.13 -12.70
CA PRO A 125 17.55 -13.36 -13.91
C PRO A 125 17.35 -11.87 -13.67
N ALA A 126 18.18 -11.05 -14.30
CA ALA A 126 17.94 -9.62 -14.34
C ALA A 126 16.62 -9.37 -15.11
N ASP A 127 15.69 -8.58 -14.51
CA ASP A 127 14.56 -8.04 -15.28
C ASP A 127 15.13 -7.02 -16.27
N GLU A 128 15.14 -7.34 -17.54
CA GLU A 128 15.74 -6.52 -18.60
C GLU A 128 14.72 -5.93 -19.58
N GLY A 129 13.43 -6.18 -19.33
CA GLY A 129 12.36 -5.79 -20.24
C GLY A 129 11.38 -4.74 -19.68
N PRO A 130 10.48 -4.23 -20.53
CA PRO A 130 9.37 -3.40 -20.12
C PRO A 130 8.45 -4.16 -19.16
N PHE A 131 7.84 -3.42 -18.23
CA PHE A 131 6.87 -4.00 -17.28
C PHE A 131 5.65 -4.55 -18.02
N ASP A 132 5.34 -5.83 -17.78
CA ASP A 132 4.17 -6.48 -18.37
C ASP A 132 2.97 -6.44 -17.40
N PRO A 133 1.97 -5.58 -17.66
CA PRO A 133 0.79 -5.49 -16.80
C PRO A 133 -0.09 -6.73 -16.87
N GLU A 134 -0.13 -7.46 -17.99
CA GLU A 134 -0.93 -8.69 -18.10
C GLU A 134 -0.34 -9.80 -17.22
N ALA A 135 0.97 -9.99 -17.28
CA ALA A 135 1.68 -10.92 -16.39
C ALA A 135 1.52 -10.53 -14.91
N PHE A 136 1.45 -9.23 -14.60
CA PHE A 136 1.20 -8.74 -13.24
C PHE A 136 -0.19 -9.15 -12.74
N TYR A 137 -1.26 -8.91 -13.52
CA TYR A 137 -2.63 -9.19 -13.08
C TYR A 137 -2.99 -10.67 -13.08
N THR A 138 -2.44 -11.44 -14.00
CA THR A 138 -2.63 -12.90 -14.07
C THR A 138 -1.66 -13.69 -13.20
N GLY A 139 -0.58 -13.04 -12.73
CA GLY A 139 0.50 -13.65 -11.95
C GLY A 139 -0.01 -14.28 -10.65
N LYS A 140 0.44 -15.51 -10.39
CA LYS A 140 0.13 -16.33 -9.22
C LYS A 140 1.40 -16.91 -8.59
N ASP A 141 2.54 -16.26 -8.82
CA ASP A 141 3.81 -16.72 -8.28
C ASP A 141 3.82 -16.57 -6.75
N GLU A 142 3.99 -17.69 -6.05
CA GLU A 142 4.02 -17.75 -4.58
C GLU A 142 5.26 -17.07 -3.97
N ASP A 143 6.27 -16.75 -4.79
CA ASP A 143 7.51 -16.09 -4.41
C ASP A 143 7.57 -14.62 -4.86
N CYS A 144 6.41 -14.03 -5.21
CA CYS A 144 6.29 -12.66 -5.63
C CYS A 144 5.23 -11.90 -4.83
N LEU A 145 5.55 -10.68 -4.39
CA LEU A 145 4.55 -9.70 -3.98
C LEU A 145 4.16 -8.86 -5.20
N TYR A 146 2.87 -8.72 -5.42
CA TYR A 146 2.28 -7.87 -6.43
C TYR A 146 1.63 -6.68 -5.75
N VAL A 147 2.15 -5.49 -6.01
CA VAL A 147 1.67 -4.26 -5.39
C VAL A 147 1.12 -3.32 -6.43
N GLU A 148 -0.11 -2.90 -6.26
CA GLU A 148 -0.80 -1.93 -7.10
C GLU A 148 -1.13 -0.70 -6.26
N ASN A 149 -0.80 0.50 -6.73
CA ASN A 149 -1.24 1.71 -6.09
C ASN A 149 -1.65 2.78 -7.11
N PHE A 150 -2.76 3.44 -6.81
CA PHE A 150 -3.30 4.54 -7.60
C PHE A 150 -3.10 5.84 -6.84
N ASN A 151 -2.41 6.79 -7.49
CA ASN A 151 -1.96 8.02 -6.90
C ASN A 151 -2.58 9.23 -7.58
N ARG A 152 -2.76 10.30 -6.81
CA ARG A 152 -3.26 11.57 -7.30
C ARG A 152 -2.56 12.74 -6.63
N TRP A 153 -2.26 13.75 -7.42
CA TRP A 153 -1.73 15.01 -6.93
C TRP A 153 -2.79 15.81 -6.19
N ILE A 154 -2.44 16.27 -5.00
CA ILE A 154 -3.28 17.06 -4.10
C ILE A 154 -2.51 18.23 -3.52
N SER A 155 -3.24 19.26 -3.06
CA SER A 155 -2.74 20.33 -2.18
C SER A 155 -3.74 20.53 -1.03
N ARG A 156 -3.32 21.27 0.01
CA ARG A 156 -4.26 21.77 0.99
C ARG A 156 -5.18 22.81 0.38
N GLY A 157 -6.45 22.79 0.77
CA GLY A 157 -7.43 23.79 0.41
C GLY A 157 -7.29 25.06 1.23
N ARG A 158 -8.40 25.75 1.45
CA ARG A 158 -8.42 27.08 2.10
C ARG A 158 -8.26 27.01 3.61
N THR A 159 -8.73 25.94 4.25
CA THR A 159 -8.77 25.83 5.71
C THR A 159 -7.46 25.32 6.30
N ALA A 160 -6.50 24.92 5.50
CA ALA A 160 -5.26 24.26 5.92
C ALA A 160 -5.45 22.96 6.73
N SER A 161 -6.69 22.50 6.94
CA SER A 161 -7.02 21.21 7.56
C SER A 161 -6.67 20.07 6.61
N ASN A 162 -6.38 18.91 7.17
CA ASN A 162 -6.19 17.66 6.42
C ASN A 162 -7.50 17.13 5.82
N GLU A 163 -8.63 17.65 6.24
CA GLU A 163 -9.96 17.31 5.71
C GLU A 163 -10.29 18.11 4.43
N ASP A 164 -9.59 19.24 4.19
CA ASP A 164 -9.77 20.10 3.02
C ASP A 164 -8.62 19.90 2.02
N LEU A 165 -8.56 18.71 1.41
CA LEU A 165 -7.60 18.38 0.37
C LEU A 165 -8.24 18.51 -1.01
N VAL A 166 -7.60 19.27 -1.89
CA VAL A 166 -8.06 19.54 -3.25
C VAL A 166 -7.09 18.97 -4.28
N ARG A 167 -7.60 18.63 -5.46
CA ARG A 167 -6.78 18.16 -6.58
C ARG A 167 -5.91 19.30 -7.09
N SER A 168 -4.62 19.05 -7.22
CA SER A 168 -3.67 20.04 -7.68
C SER A 168 -2.41 19.35 -8.19
N SER A 169 -2.10 19.55 -9.46
CA SER A 169 -0.98 18.88 -10.12
C SER A 169 0.16 19.87 -10.40
N PRO A 170 1.43 19.44 -10.29
CA PRO A 170 2.56 20.25 -10.72
C PRO A 170 2.59 20.36 -12.25
N PRO A 171 3.07 21.51 -12.80
CA PRO A 171 3.07 21.75 -14.25
C PRO A 171 4.09 20.88 -15.02
N ASP A 172 5.11 20.39 -14.35
CA ASP A 172 6.19 19.56 -14.87
C ASP A 172 5.93 18.05 -14.77
N PHE A 173 4.73 17.66 -14.41
CA PHE A 173 4.32 16.25 -14.38
C PHE A 173 4.06 15.71 -15.78
N HIS A 174 5.06 15.07 -16.39
CA HIS A 174 5.02 14.57 -17.78
C HIS A 174 4.30 13.21 -17.92
N TYR A 175 3.08 13.11 -17.42
CA TYR A 175 2.27 11.88 -17.43
C TYR A 175 1.97 11.32 -18.83
N ALA A 176 1.95 12.18 -19.87
CA ALA A 176 1.59 11.78 -21.24
C ALA A 176 2.61 10.85 -21.89
N ALA A 177 3.84 10.82 -21.38
CA ALA A 177 4.89 9.91 -21.83
C ALA A 177 4.65 8.45 -21.38
N LEU A 178 3.85 8.25 -20.33
CA LEU A 178 3.53 6.93 -19.81
C LEU A 178 2.51 6.20 -20.68
N PRO A 179 2.60 4.85 -20.80
CA PRO A 179 1.61 4.04 -21.47
C PRO A 179 0.26 4.07 -20.71
N ARG A 180 -0.82 3.75 -21.41
CA ARG A 180 -2.11 3.54 -20.78
C ARG A 180 -2.26 2.09 -20.36
N LEU A 181 -2.79 1.87 -19.16
CA LEU A 181 -3.16 0.54 -18.72
C LEU A 181 -4.38 0.04 -19.53
N PRO A 182 -4.42 -1.25 -19.93
CA PRO A 182 -5.61 -1.84 -20.52
C PRO A 182 -6.84 -1.68 -19.61
N ALA A 183 -7.98 -1.34 -20.18
CA ALA A 183 -9.20 -1.00 -19.43
C ALA A 183 -9.67 -2.05 -18.41
N PRO A 184 -9.55 -3.38 -18.65
CA PRO A 184 -9.97 -4.40 -17.70
C PRO A 184 -9.23 -4.34 -16.35
N HIS A 185 -8.04 -3.75 -16.30
CA HIS A 185 -7.17 -3.71 -15.13
C HIS A 185 -7.29 -2.40 -14.32
N SER A 186 -8.28 -1.56 -14.62
CA SER A 186 -8.44 -0.27 -13.94
C SER A 186 -8.94 -0.43 -12.51
N PRO A 187 -8.27 0.16 -11.48
CA PRO A 187 -8.72 0.11 -10.09
C PRO A 187 -9.95 1.00 -9.80
N ARG A 188 -10.48 1.69 -10.82
CA ARG A 188 -11.61 2.62 -10.64
C ARG A 188 -12.89 1.95 -10.14
N ALA A 189 -13.12 0.70 -10.53
CA ALA A 189 -14.26 -0.08 -10.05
C ALA A 189 -14.13 -0.38 -8.56
N ASP A 190 -12.96 -0.89 -8.14
CA ASP A 190 -12.65 -1.18 -6.74
C ASP A 190 -12.78 0.08 -5.86
N TYR A 191 -12.21 1.21 -6.32
CA TYR A 191 -12.34 2.49 -5.61
C TYR A 191 -13.80 2.94 -5.47
N ARG A 192 -14.60 2.80 -6.54
CA ARG A 192 -16.03 3.16 -6.53
C ARG A 192 -16.80 2.28 -5.54
N ASN A 193 -16.58 0.97 -5.58
CA ASN A 193 -17.25 0.01 -4.70
C ASN A 193 -16.90 0.30 -3.22
N ALA A 194 -15.64 0.47 -2.89
CA ALA A 194 -15.22 0.82 -1.54
C ALA A 194 -15.89 2.12 -1.05
N ARG A 195 -15.96 3.14 -1.90
CA ARG A 195 -16.59 4.42 -1.57
C ARG A 195 -18.11 4.31 -1.37
N THR A 196 -18.80 3.50 -2.22
CA THR A 196 -20.26 3.41 -2.23
C THR A 196 -20.76 2.41 -1.19
N HIS A 197 -20.10 1.25 -1.10
CA HIS A 197 -20.56 0.10 -0.31
C HIS A 197 -19.74 -0.12 0.97
N ARG A 198 -18.72 0.70 1.22
CA ARG A 198 -17.81 0.58 2.38
C ARG A 198 -17.15 -0.80 2.49
N THR A 199 -16.96 -1.47 1.36
CA THR A 199 -16.31 -2.79 1.24
C THR A 199 -15.80 -3.02 -0.17
N PHE A 200 -14.85 -3.96 -0.33
CA PHE A 200 -14.40 -4.46 -1.64
C PHE A 200 -15.09 -5.78 -2.02
N LEU A 201 -16.02 -6.26 -1.19
CA LEU A 201 -16.72 -7.51 -1.43
C LEU A 201 -18.01 -7.25 -2.22
N ASP A 202 -18.32 -8.13 -3.14
CA ASP A 202 -19.60 -8.14 -3.90
C ASP A 202 -20.68 -8.90 -3.10
N GLY A 203 -20.90 -8.49 -1.84
CA GLY A 203 -21.78 -9.17 -0.91
C GLY A 203 -21.06 -10.03 0.12
N GLU A 204 -21.79 -10.87 0.83
CA GLU A 204 -21.21 -11.79 1.81
C GLU A 204 -20.39 -12.89 1.11
N PRO A 205 -19.16 -13.18 1.58
CA PRO A 205 -18.34 -14.21 0.97
C PRO A 205 -19.01 -15.59 1.08
N PRO A 206 -19.21 -16.31 -0.04
CA PRO A 206 -19.96 -17.56 -0.03
C PRO A 206 -19.28 -18.62 0.85
N GLY A 207 -20.11 -19.36 1.62
CA GLY A 207 -19.65 -20.45 2.49
C GLY A 207 -18.82 -19.99 3.70
N ARG A 208 -18.93 -18.72 4.09
CA ARG A 208 -18.28 -18.16 5.28
C ARG A 208 -19.31 -17.67 6.29
N LEU A 209 -18.97 -17.75 7.56
CA LEU A 209 -19.79 -17.23 8.67
C LEU A 209 -19.27 -15.89 9.13
N PRO A 210 -20.14 -14.90 9.37
CA PRO A 210 -19.73 -13.58 9.85
C PRO A 210 -19.17 -13.66 11.27
N THR A 211 -18.17 -12.82 11.55
CA THR A 211 -17.62 -12.52 12.87
C THR A 211 -17.70 -11.02 13.10
N GLY A 212 -18.28 -10.60 14.22
CA GLY A 212 -18.50 -9.18 14.49
C GLY A 212 -19.91 -8.71 14.15
N PRO A 213 -20.17 -7.40 13.98
CA PRO A 213 -19.16 -6.33 13.92
C PRO A 213 -18.49 -6.02 15.26
N THR A 214 -17.20 -5.68 15.20
CA THR A 214 -16.48 -5.09 16.32
C THR A 214 -16.34 -3.59 16.10
N ARG A 215 -16.83 -2.79 17.04
CA ARG A 215 -16.71 -1.33 17.00
C ARG A 215 -15.65 -0.87 17.99
N LEU A 216 -14.78 0.01 17.54
CA LEU A 216 -13.62 0.53 18.24
C LEU A 216 -13.52 2.05 18.03
N THR A 217 -12.84 2.72 18.94
CA THR A 217 -12.46 4.13 18.81
C THR A 217 -10.95 4.21 18.80
N TYR A 218 -10.40 5.09 17.95
CA TYR A 218 -8.97 5.34 17.80
C TYR A 218 -8.71 6.83 17.71
N ALA A 219 -7.88 7.38 18.61
CA ALA A 219 -7.41 8.74 18.50
C ALA A 219 -6.16 8.77 17.62
N VAL A 220 -6.16 9.63 16.59
CA VAL A 220 -5.01 9.85 15.72
C VAL A 220 -3.84 10.40 16.54
N ASP A 221 -2.75 9.66 16.60
CA ASP A 221 -1.58 10.02 17.39
C ASP A 221 -0.65 10.94 16.58
N ALA A 222 -0.59 12.21 16.99
CA ALA A 222 0.22 13.22 16.31
C ALA A 222 1.72 12.87 16.23
N THR A 223 2.22 12.04 17.14
CA THR A 223 3.65 11.67 17.20
C THR A 223 4.00 10.47 16.34
N ARG A 224 3.02 9.68 15.94
CA ARG A 224 3.22 8.40 15.24
C ARG A 224 2.51 8.33 13.89
N ASP A 225 1.29 8.87 13.81
CA ASP A 225 0.43 8.65 12.65
C ASP A 225 0.55 9.76 11.60
N ILE A 226 1.10 10.91 11.99
CA ILE A 226 1.25 12.09 11.14
C ILE A 226 2.65 12.12 10.50
N ASN A 227 2.69 12.39 9.19
CA ASN A 227 3.96 12.51 8.45
C ASN A 227 4.60 13.90 8.58
N GLY A 228 5.80 14.07 8.02
CA GLY A 228 6.57 15.31 8.09
C GLY A 228 5.91 16.53 7.43
N VAL A 229 4.85 16.34 6.63
CA VAL A 229 4.06 17.45 6.05
C VAL A 229 2.72 17.66 6.77
N GLY A 230 2.53 17.00 7.92
CA GLY A 230 1.37 17.16 8.78
C GLY A 230 0.09 16.44 8.33
N LEU A 231 0.16 15.51 7.39
CA LEU A 231 -0.97 14.67 6.96
C LEU A 231 -0.97 13.36 7.74
N LEU A 232 -2.15 12.80 8.01
CA LEU A 232 -2.26 11.41 8.44
C LEU A 232 -1.59 10.56 7.36
N TYR A 233 -0.48 9.89 7.76
CA TYR A 233 0.40 9.20 6.85
C TYR A 233 -0.28 7.99 6.21
N PHE A 234 -0.16 7.82 4.91
CA PHE A 234 -0.87 6.75 4.20
C PHE A 234 -0.57 5.34 4.75
N ALA A 235 0.66 5.08 5.21
CA ALA A 235 1.02 3.80 5.81
C ALA A 235 0.45 3.63 7.22
N SER A 236 0.10 4.72 7.93
CA SER A 236 -0.55 4.64 9.24
C SER A 236 -1.96 4.03 9.15
N TYR A 237 -2.66 4.18 8.03
CA TYR A 237 -3.95 3.50 7.82
C TYR A 237 -3.81 1.97 7.85
N PHE A 238 -2.69 1.42 7.36
CA PHE A 238 -2.39 0.00 7.48
C PHE A 238 -2.12 -0.39 8.93
N SER A 239 -1.36 0.41 9.67
CA SER A 239 -1.06 0.17 11.08
C SER A 239 -2.32 0.26 11.95
N ILE A 240 -3.22 1.22 11.68
CA ILE A 240 -4.52 1.35 12.34
C ILE A 240 -5.41 0.15 12.01
N THR A 241 -5.41 -0.31 10.76
CA THR A 241 -6.13 -1.52 10.33
C THR A 241 -5.63 -2.75 11.07
N ASP A 242 -4.32 -2.94 11.18
CA ASP A 242 -3.69 -4.03 11.92
C ASP A 242 -4.01 -3.97 13.42
N TRP A 243 -4.01 -2.77 14.00
CA TRP A 243 -4.44 -2.56 15.39
C TRP A 243 -5.90 -2.96 15.59
N ALA A 244 -6.79 -2.56 14.68
CA ALA A 244 -8.21 -2.90 14.75
C ALA A 244 -8.46 -4.40 14.59
N LEU A 245 -7.76 -5.06 13.66
CA LEU A 245 -7.80 -6.51 13.46
C LEU A 245 -7.36 -7.25 14.72
N LEU A 246 -6.25 -6.83 15.35
CA LEU A 246 -5.80 -7.42 16.61
C LEU A 246 -6.85 -7.28 17.72
N ARG A 247 -7.53 -6.14 17.83
CA ARG A 247 -8.60 -5.91 18.81
C ARG A 247 -9.81 -6.78 18.52
N HIS A 248 -10.18 -6.92 17.26
CA HIS A 248 -11.24 -7.82 16.83
C HIS A 248 -10.92 -9.28 17.19
N TRP A 249 -9.70 -9.76 16.86
CA TRP A 249 -9.28 -11.11 17.20
C TRP A 249 -9.26 -11.39 18.69
N ARG A 250 -8.84 -10.45 19.52
CA ARG A 250 -8.91 -10.58 20.99
C ARG A 250 -10.33 -10.75 21.48
N ARG A 251 -11.32 -10.05 20.90
CA ARG A 251 -12.74 -10.23 21.24
C ARG A 251 -13.27 -11.61 20.83
N LEU A 252 -12.68 -12.20 19.79
CA LEU A 252 -12.97 -13.58 19.40
C LEU A 252 -12.19 -14.64 20.20
N GLY A 253 -11.46 -14.24 21.24
CA GLY A 253 -10.67 -15.14 22.08
C GLY A 253 -9.34 -15.59 21.46
N ARG A 254 -8.91 -14.99 20.34
CA ARG A 254 -7.61 -15.30 19.70
C ARG A 254 -6.47 -14.55 20.39
N ASN A 255 -5.28 -15.15 20.39
CA ASN A 255 -4.12 -14.59 21.07
C ASN A 255 -3.21 -13.75 20.13
N VAL A 256 -2.31 -12.97 20.73
CA VAL A 256 -1.35 -12.11 19.99
C VAL A 256 -0.36 -12.93 19.18
N ARG A 257 -0.03 -14.15 19.62
CA ARG A 257 0.93 -15.02 18.92
C ARG A 257 0.37 -15.42 17.55
N ASP A 258 -0.92 -15.74 17.46
CA ASP A 258 -1.59 -16.05 16.20
C ASP A 258 -1.60 -14.83 15.28
N PHE A 259 -1.84 -13.66 15.85
CA PHE A 259 -1.76 -12.40 15.10
C PHE A 259 -0.37 -12.15 14.50
N MET A 260 0.69 -12.38 15.27
CA MET A 260 2.08 -12.21 14.81
C MET A 260 2.51 -13.23 13.75
N ARG A 261 1.84 -14.39 13.67
CA ARG A 261 2.09 -15.46 12.70
C ARG A 261 1.16 -15.42 11.49
N ARG A 262 0.29 -14.40 11.41
CA ARG A 262 -0.65 -14.30 10.31
C ARG A 262 0.07 -14.05 8.99
N THR A 263 -0.48 -14.60 7.94
CA THR A 263 -0.12 -14.27 6.56
C THR A 263 -1.26 -13.48 5.94
N VAL A 264 -0.99 -12.29 5.45
CA VAL A 264 -1.94 -11.48 4.67
C VAL A 264 -1.70 -11.80 3.20
N LEU A 265 -2.66 -12.47 2.57
CA LEU A 265 -2.56 -12.91 1.17
C LEU A 265 -3.04 -11.86 0.17
N ASP A 266 -4.05 -11.07 0.54
CA ASP A 266 -4.55 -9.94 -0.24
C ASP A 266 -4.99 -8.85 0.73
N GLN A 267 -4.52 -7.65 0.55
CA GLN A 267 -4.99 -6.47 1.29
C GLN A 267 -5.25 -5.35 0.31
N ARG A 268 -6.47 -4.83 0.35
CA ARG A 268 -6.89 -3.65 -0.39
C ARG A 268 -7.16 -2.51 0.59
N MET A 269 -6.73 -1.32 0.23
CA MET A 269 -6.96 -0.09 0.98
C MET A 269 -7.46 0.99 0.02
N CYS A 270 -8.58 1.61 0.34
CA CYS A 270 -9.09 2.78 -0.35
C CYS A 270 -9.00 3.97 0.60
N TYR A 271 -8.34 5.04 0.17
CA TYR A 271 -8.24 6.30 0.91
C TYR A 271 -9.30 7.26 0.39
N LEU A 272 -10.25 7.60 1.24
CA LEU A 272 -11.42 8.43 0.90
C LEU A 272 -11.33 9.84 1.49
N GLY A 273 -10.48 10.03 2.49
CA GLY A 273 -10.21 11.27 3.18
C GLY A 273 -8.94 11.21 4.01
N ASN A 274 -8.66 12.27 4.72
CA ASN A 274 -7.59 12.39 5.68
C ASN A 274 -8.17 12.90 7.01
N ALA A 275 -7.38 12.96 8.07
CA ALA A 275 -7.79 13.44 9.38
C ALA A 275 -6.72 14.33 9.98
N ASP A 276 -7.15 15.31 10.76
CA ASP A 276 -6.24 16.16 11.53
C ASP A 276 -5.61 15.38 12.70
N PRO A 277 -4.47 15.84 13.23
CA PRO A 277 -3.92 15.31 14.49
C PRO A 277 -4.97 15.34 15.59
N GLU A 278 -4.97 14.33 16.45
CA GLU A 278 -5.91 14.14 17.56
C GLU A 278 -7.39 13.91 17.17
N ALA A 279 -7.70 13.83 15.88
CA ALA A 279 -9.04 13.44 15.44
C ALA A 279 -9.39 12.05 15.96
N GLU A 280 -10.64 11.87 16.37
CA GLU A 280 -11.16 10.59 16.79
C GLU A 280 -11.76 9.83 15.60
N LEU A 281 -11.37 8.56 15.44
CA LEU A 281 -11.88 7.67 14.41
C LEU A 281 -12.77 6.60 15.02
N ALA A 282 -14.00 6.48 14.52
CA ALA A 282 -14.81 5.28 14.72
C ALA A 282 -14.36 4.20 13.72
N ILE A 283 -14.10 3.00 14.22
CA ILE A 283 -13.64 1.88 13.41
C ILE A 283 -14.62 0.74 13.54
N GLU A 284 -15.11 0.24 12.41
CA GLU A 284 -15.93 -0.97 12.36
C GLU A 284 -15.15 -2.09 11.65
N VAL A 285 -15.09 -3.25 12.32
CA VAL A 285 -14.43 -4.46 11.80
C VAL A 285 -15.47 -5.56 11.66
N THR A 286 -15.62 -6.07 10.45
CA THR A 286 -16.44 -7.25 10.14
C THR A 286 -15.59 -8.32 9.49
N GLY A 287 -15.60 -9.53 10.03
CA GLY A 287 -14.87 -10.67 9.50
C GLY A 287 -15.81 -11.75 8.98
N TRP A 288 -15.29 -12.65 8.16
CA TRP A 288 -15.97 -13.85 7.68
C TRP A 288 -14.98 -15.01 7.70
N VAL A 289 -15.29 -16.03 8.49
CA VAL A 289 -14.46 -17.22 8.63
C VAL A 289 -15.08 -18.41 7.89
N ARG A 290 -14.24 -19.27 7.34
CA ARG A 290 -14.69 -20.53 6.74
C ARG A 290 -14.97 -21.55 7.86
N PRO A 291 -16.16 -22.19 7.90
CA PRO A 291 -16.43 -23.27 8.84
C PRO A 291 -15.37 -24.36 8.77
N GLY A 292 -14.90 -24.84 9.93
CA GLY A 292 -13.86 -25.85 10.04
C GLY A 292 -12.42 -25.36 9.79
N THR A 293 -12.24 -24.14 9.28
CA THR A 293 -10.94 -23.49 9.07
C THR A 293 -10.96 -22.06 9.62
N PRO A 294 -11.04 -21.87 10.95
CA PRO A 294 -11.13 -20.52 11.54
C PRO A 294 -9.86 -19.68 11.30
N HIS A 295 -8.83 -20.31 10.73
CA HIS A 295 -7.58 -19.68 10.34
C HIS A 295 -7.58 -19.05 8.93
N ASP A 296 -8.69 -19.14 8.19
CA ASP A 296 -8.89 -18.52 6.88
C ASP A 296 -10.04 -17.51 6.98
N GLU A 297 -9.70 -16.24 7.03
CA GLU A 297 -10.64 -15.15 7.32
C GLU A 297 -10.52 -14.03 6.27
N ILE A 298 -11.65 -13.51 5.85
CA ILE A 298 -11.74 -12.24 5.12
C ILE A 298 -12.25 -11.19 6.10
N VAL A 299 -11.60 -10.04 6.15
CA VAL A 299 -11.94 -8.96 7.11
C VAL A 299 -12.09 -7.64 6.36
N THR A 300 -13.17 -6.93 6.63
CA THR A 300 -13.36 -5.53 6.20
C THR A 300 -13.22 -4.62 7.41
N VAL A 301 -12.47 -3.53 7.25
CA VAL A 301 -12.25 -2.49 8.25
C VAL A 301 -12.64 -1.15 7.63
N VAL A 302 -13.54 -0.43 8.29
CA VAL A 302 -13.99 0.91 7.89
C VAL A 302 -13.55 1.92 8.94
N LEU A 303 -12.88 3.00 8.51
CA LEU A 303 -12.46 4.10 9.37
C LEU A 303 -13.31 5.34 9.05
N GLU A 304 -13.99 5.87 10.05
CA GLU A 304 -14.82 7.07 9.95
C GLU A 304 -14.34 8.13 10.93
N ASN A 305 -14.12 9.36 10.47
CA ASN A 305 -13.82 10.50 11.33
C ASN A 305 -15.09 10.91 12.07
N THR A 306 -15.09 10.81 13.40
CA THR A 306 -16.28 11.08 14.22
C THR A 306 -16.69 12.55 14.21
N GLY A 307 -15.73 13.46 14.02
CA GLY A 307 -15.97 14.91 13.98
C GLY A 307 -16.75 15.34 12.72
N THR A 308 -16.52 14.66 11.58
CA THR A 308 -17.14 15.00 10.29
C THR A 308 -18.19 13.98 9.84
N GLY A 309 -18.23 12.79 10.41
CA GLY A 309 -19.03 11.67 9.95
C GLY A 309 -18.56 11.10 8.59
N GLN A 310 -17.38 11.49 8.13
CA GLN A 310 -16.86 11.04 6.84
C GLN A 310 -16.07 9.74 6.99
N VAL A 311 -16.36 8.76 6.12
CA VAL A 311 -15.47 7.60 5.96
C VAL A 311 -14.18 8.06 5.29
N ILE A 312 -13.06 7.88 5.98
CA ILE A 312 -11.74 8.26 5.47
C ILE A 312 -10.96 7.11 4.87
N ALA A 313 -11.28 5.86 5.25
CA ALA A 313 -10.68 4.68 4.61
C ALA A 313 -11.58 3.44 4.71
N VAL A 314 -11.39 2.57 3.73
CA VAL A 314 -11.94 1.21 3.70
C VAL A 314 -10.81 0.25 3.37
N SER A 315 -10.65 -0.81 4.18
CA SER A 315 -9.69 -1.88 3.91
C SER A 315 -10.39 -3.24 3.91
N THR A 316 -9.97 -4.14 3.03
CA THR A 316 -10.36 -5.55 3.07
C THR A 316 -9.10 -6.41 3.00
N LEU A 317 -9.00 -7.38 3.91
CA LEU A 317 -7.88 -8.29 4.03
C LEU A 317 -8.35 -9.74 3.87
N HIS A 318 -7.58 -10.55 3.14
CA HIS A 318 -7.64 -12.01 3.23
C HIS A 318 -6.46 -12.48 4.07
N VAL A 319 -6.76 -13.04 5.23
CA VAL A 319 -5.76 -13.41 6.23
C VAL A 319 -5.81 -14.91 6.49
N THR A 320 -4.64 -15.53 6.55
CA THR A 320 -4.51 -16.92 7.01
C THR A 320 -3.58 -17.00 8.21
N THR A 321 -3.80 -17.97 9.09
CA THR A 321 -2.83 -18.37 10.11
C THR A 321 -2.52 -19.84 9.88
N GLU A 322 -1.25 -20.22 9.89
CA GLU A 322 -0.89 -21.62 9.92
C GLU A 322 -1.41 -22.22 11.23
N GLY A 323 -2.29 -23.22 11.12
CA GLY A 323 -2.74 -23.97 12.28
C GLY A 323 -1.53 -24.61 12.96
N THR A 324 -1.36 -24.38 14.25
CA THR A 324 -0.44 -25.17 15.08
C THR A 324 -0.90 -26.62 14.97
N GLN A 325 -0.17 -27.45 14.21
CA GLN A 325 -0.30 -28.91 14.30
C GLN A 325 0.20 -29.38 15.65
#